data_fdf05f4c70c4b4e4529fc0065bd6c421
#
_entry.id   fdf05f4c70c4b4e4529fc0065bd6c421
#
_cell.length_a   1.000
_cell.length_b   1.000
_cell.length_c   1.000
_cell.angle_alpha   90.00
_cell.angle_beta   90.00
_cell.angle_gamma   90.00
#
_symmetry.space_group_name_H-M   'P 1'
#
loop_
_entity.id
_entity.type
_entity.pdbx_description
1 polymer ?
#
loop_
_entity_poly.entity_id
_entity_poly.type
_entity_poly.pdbx_seq_one_letter_code
_entity_poly.pdbx_strand_id
1 'polypeptide(L)'
;EVTGAEKYRFTLTPLDEGVQGTWSFTADSPKAALSPIWNEVPVGQVKLVVEALDAQGNAIGEAGQREFRRDYPFCGPYTPAVRDYRQAAIMALLYIHKMPEIQYWTEHTEPDMNYRHNTYACKIVGATIRSEALLAKLLPAYKEQATLIAKNAAQFLIDQSRPEGTPLAFFPPTYYKDLI
;
A
#
# COMPACT_ATOMS: atom_id res chain seq x y z
N GLU A 1 -1.56 -5.73 30.43
CA GLU A 1 -1.44 -4.86 31.60
C GLU A 1 -0.74 -5.61 32.73
N VAL A 2 0.10 -4.92 33.49
CA VAL A 2 0.84 -5.48 34.63
C VAL A 2 0.17 -5.01 35.90
N THR A 3 -0.17 -5.94 36.80
CA THR A 3 -0.81 -5.59 38.07
C THR A 3 0.13 -4.74 38.92
N GLY A 4 -0.36 -3.62 39.43
CA GLY A 4 0.43 -2.67 40.20
C GLY A 4 1.18 -1.62 39.36
N ALA A 5 1.04 -1.67 38.05
CA ALA A 5 1.61 -0.62 37.18
C ALA A 5 0.77 0.65 37.23
N GLU A 6 1.42 1.79 37.43
CA GLU A 6 0.81 3.10 37.36
C GLU A 6 1.18 3.84 36.06
N LYS A 7 2.36 3.52 35.50
CA LYS A 7 2.85 4.10 34.24
C LYS A 7 3.60 3.05 33.42
N TYR A 8 3.83 3.38 32.17
CA TYR A 8 4.63 2.57 31.25
C TYR A 8 5.70 3.45 30.62
N ARG A 9 6.95 2.99 30.66
CA ARG A 9 8.08 3.65 30.00
C ARG A 9 8.33 2.98 28.67
N PHE A 10 8.28 3.77 27.63
CA PHE A 10 8.60 3.40 26.24
C PHE A 10 10.00 3.87 25.93
N THR A 11 10.89 2.97 25.54
CA THR A 11 12.28 3.28 25.23
C THR A 11 12.61 2.75 23.84
N LEU A 12 13.13 3.63 22.97
CA LEU A 12 13.66 3.28 21.65
C LEU A 12 15.18 3.38 21.65
N THR A 13 15.82 2.34 21.11
CA THR A 13 17.28 2.24 20.94
C THR A 13 17.58 1.79 19.52
N PRO A 14 18.49 2.47 18.78
CA PRO A 14 18.91 2.03 17.46
C PRO A 14 19.71 0.72 17.55
N LEU A 15 19.60 -0.10 16.51
CA LEU A 15 20.31 -1.37 16.39
C LEU A 15 21.38 -1.34 15.28
N ASP A 16 21.38 -0.32 14.44
CA ASP A 16 22.34 -0.19 13.35
C ASP A 16 23.73 0.18 13.89
N GLU A 17 24.77 -0.41 13.32
CA GLU A 17 26.15 -0.19 13.72
C GLU A 17 26.55 1.29 13.57
N GLY A 18 27.20 1.82 14.59
CA GLY A 18 27.65 3.21 14.62
C GLY A 18 26.56 4.23 14.97
N VAL A 19 25.31 3.83 15.11
CA VAL A 19 24.20 4.71 15.52
C VAL A 19 24.02 4.59 17.04
N GLN A 20 24.11 5.71 17.76
CA GLN A 20 23.95 5.75 19.20
C GLN A 20 22.79 6.66 19.61
N GLY A 21 22.20 6.36 20.76
CA GLY A 21 21.13 7.16 21.36
C GLY A 21 20.09 6.28 22.04
N THR A 22 19.34 6.90 22.93
CA THR A 22 18.18 6.28 23.58
C THR A 22 17.15 7.36 23.83
N TRP A 23 15.93 7.11 23.39
CA TRP A 23 14.80 8.04 23.51
C TRP A 23 13.70 7.37 24.30
N SER A 24 13.18 8.06 25.30
CA SER A 24 12.14 7.49 26.13
C SER A 24 11.09 8.52 26.54
N PHE A 25 9.88 8.04 26.81
CA PHE A 25 8.80 8.77 27.45
C PHE A 25 7.95 7.83 28.30
N THR A 26 7.09 8.38 29.13
CA THR A 26 6.13 7.62 29.92
C THR A 26 4.69 7.91 29.50
N ALA A 27 3.81 6.90 29.63
CA ALA A 27 2.39 7.01 29.41
C ALA A 27 1.62 6.23 30.47
N ASP A 28 0.34 6.54 30.64
CA ASP A 28 -0.53 5.90 31.64
C ASP A 28 -1.12 4.56 31.13
N SER A 29 -0.80 4.16 29.91
CA SER A 29 -1.31 2.94 29.27
C SER A 29 -0.17 2.18 28.60
N PRO A 30 -0.22 0.82 28.56
CA PRO A 30 0.72 0.00 27.82
C PRO A 30 0.62 0.18 26.29
N LYS A 31 -0.35 0.96 25.82
CA LYS A 31 -0.54 1.34 24.42
C LYS A 31 -0.45 2.85 24.31
N ALA A 32 0.60 3.33 23.66
CA ALA A 32 0.79 4.76 23.40
C ALA A 32 1.39 4.99 22.00
N ALA A 33 1.10 6.16 21.44
CA ALA A 33 1.77 6.60 20.23
C ALA A 33 3.22 7.00 20.56
N LEU A 34 4.16 6.69 19.67
CA LEU A 34 5.57 7.06 19.82
C LEU A 34 5.85 8.54 19.45
N SER A 35 4.81 9.31 19.15
CA SER A 35 4.90 10.71 18.73
C SER A 35 5.81 11.59 19.58
N PRO A 36 5.86 11.43 20.93
CA PRO A 36 6.72 12.31 21.77
C PRO A 36 8.20 12.24 21.41
N ILE A 37 8.68 11.12 20.90
CA ILE A 37 10.10 10.90 20.61
C ILE A 37 10.38 10.57 19.13
N TRP A 38 9.33 10.41 18.32
CA TRP A 38 9.44 9.86 16.97
C TRP A 38 10.37 10.65 16.04
N ASN A 39 10.36 11.97 16.16
CA ASN A 39 11.16 12.84 15.28
C ASN A 39 12.65 12.85 15.62
N GLU A 40 13.01 12.45 16.82
CA GLU A 40 14.39 12.43 17.30
C GLU A 40 15.10 11.10 17.01
N VAL A 41 14.31 10.00 16.92
CA VAL A 41 14.84 8.67 16.64
C VAL A 41 15.39 8.62 15.20
N PRO A 42 16.62 8.14 14.98
CA PRO A 42 17.18 8.04 13.63
C PRO A 42 16.44 6.98 12.79
N VAL A 43 16.57 7.12 11.47
CA VAL A 43 16.11 6.10 10.51
C VAL A 43 16.99 4.87 10.63
N GLY A 44 16.40 3.68 10.59
CA GLY A 44 17.11 2.42 10.68
C GLY A 44 16.38 1.38 11.51
N GLN A 45 17.07 0.31 11.87
CA GLN A 45 16.54 -0.71 12.77
C GLN A 45 16.52 -0.17 14.21
N VAL A 46 15.40 -0.35 14.88
CA VAL A 46 15.21 0.13 16.26
C VAL A 46 14.56 -0.96 17.11
N LYS A 47 14.94 -0.97 18.39
CA LYS A 47 14.34 -1.80 19.43
C LYS A 47 13.47 -0.93 20.32
N LEU A 48 12.19 -1.27 20.43
CA LEU A 48 11.28 -0.73 21.42
C LEU A 48 11.25 -1.66 22.64
N VAL A 49 11.42 -1.08 23.82
CA VAL A 49 11.18 -1.73 25.10
C VAL A 49 10.07 -0.98 25.83
N VAL A 50 9.11 -1.72 26.41
CA VAL A 50 8.03 -1.15 27.21
C VAL A 50 8.08 -1.78 28.59
N GLU A 51 8.35 -0.98 29.61
CA GLU A 51 8.44 -1.39 31.00
C GLU A 51 7.23 -0.84 31.78
N ALA A 52 6.62 -1.70 32.58
CA ALA A 52 5.62 -1.25 33.55
C ALA A 52 6.33 -0.68 34.78
N LEU A 53 5.85 0.45 35.31
CA LEU A 53 6.44 1.16 36.45
C LEU A 53 5.44 1.23 37.60
N ASP A 54 5.91 1.01 38.83
CA ASP A 54 5.16 1.25 40.05
C ASP A 54 5.02 2.77 40.39
N ALA A 55 4.36 3.09 41.48
CA ALA A 55 4.19 4.46 41.98
C ALA A 55 5.51 5.16 42.33
N GLN A 56 6.58 4.42 42.56
CA GLN A 56 7.92 4.94 42.84
C GLN A 56 8.77 5.05 41.56
N GLY A 57 8.24 4.63 40.40
CA GLY A 57 8.93 4.67 39.13
C GLY A 57 9.88 3.50 38.87
N ASN A 58 9.84 2.46 39.71
CA ASN A 58 10.60 1.22 39.52
C ASN A 58 9.92 0.32 38.49
N ALA A 59 10.73 -0.36 37.68
CA ALA A 59 10.22 -1.36 36.74
C ALA A 59 9.69 -2.59 37.48
N ILE A 60 8.50 -3.05 37.09
CA ILE A 60 7.83 -4.22 37.66
C ILE A 60 7.40 -5.17 36.54
N GLY A 61 7.50 -6.47 36.82
CA GLY A 61 7.15 -7.50 35.85
C GLY A 61 8.16 -7.60 34.70
N GLU A 62 7.76 -8.30 33.66
CA GLU A 62 8.60 -8.51 32.47
C GLU A 62 8.35 -7.40 31.44
N ALA A 63 9.43 -6.85 30.88
CA ALA A 63 9.35 -5.83 29.84
C ALA A 63 8.93 -6.44 28.50
N GLY A 64 7.98 -5.81 27.86
CA GLY A 64 7.64 -6.08 26.46
C GLY A 64 8.71 -5.52 25.51
N GLN A 65 9.04 -6.25 24.45
CA GLN A 65 10.01 -5.74 23.48
C GLN A 65 9.61 -6.08 22.05
N ARG A 66 10.00 -5.20 21.12
CA ARG A 66 9.78 -5.37 19.68
C ARG A 66 10.87 -4.67 18.88
N GLU A 67 11.35 -5.32 17.83
CA GLU A 67 12.23 -4.73 16.84
C GLU A 67 11.45 -4.40 15.58
N PHE A 68 11.77 -3.26 14.98
CA PHE A 68 11.16 -2.82 13.73
C PHE A 68 12.06 -1.80 13.03
N ARG A 69 11.82 -1.60 11.73
CA ARG A 69 12.50 -0.56 10.96
C ARG A 69 11.71 0.73 11.05
N ARG A 70 12.38 1.81 11.48
CA ARG A 70 11.92 3.17 11.30
C ARG A 70 12.40 3.67 9.95
N ASP A 71 11.48 4.00 9.07
CA ASP A 71 11.81 4.64 7.81
C ASP A 71 11.73 6.17 7.91
N TYR A 72 12.21 6.83 6.84
CA TYR A 72 12.02 8.27 6.73
C TYR A 72 10.55 8.60 6.91
N PRO A 73 10.20 9.44 7.88
CA PRO A 73 8.86 9.97 7.86
C PRO A 73 8.72 10.71 6.54
N PHE A 74 7.56 10.57 5.90
CA PHE A 74 7.19 11.49 4.84
C PHE A 74 7.04 12.87 5.49
N CYS A 75 8.15 13.57 5.60
CA CYS A 75 8.21 14.91 6.16
C CYS A 75 8.08 15.90 5.02
N GLY A 76 6.83 16.16 4.61
CA GLY A 76 6.58 17.38 3.86
C GLY A 76 7.08 18.62 4.61
N PRO A 77 7.01 19.78 3.99
CA PRO A 77 5.91 20.66 4.29
C PRO A 77 4.66 20.12 3.62
N TYR A 78 3.69 19.67 4.38
CA TYR A 78 2.36 19.37 3.86
C TYR A 78 1.75 20.69 3.40
N THR A 79 1.95 21.00 2.13
CA THR A 79 1.10 22.00 1.50
C THR A 79 -0.30 21.42 1.45
N PRO A 80 -1.33 22.17 1.81
CA PRO A 80 -2.69 21.73 1.67
C PRO A 80 -2.91 21.18 0.26
N ALA A 81 -3.51 20.00 0.15
CA ALA A 81 -3.80 19.42 -1.14
C ALA A 81 -4.65 20.40 -1.96
N VAL A 82 -4.22 20.71 -3.18
CA VAL A 82 -4.96 21.59 -4.10
C VAL A 82 -6.34 21.01 -4.45
N ARG A 83 -6.47 19.67 -4.35
CA ARG A 83 -7.71 18.93 -4.54
C ARG A 83 -7.84 17.87 -3.45
N ASP A 84 -9.07 17.55 -3.07
CA ASP A 84 -9.28 16.39 -2.22
C ASP A 84 -8.92 15.09 -2.95
N TYR A 85 -8.63 14.03 -2.20
CA TYR A 85 -8.17 12.75 -2.76
C TYR A 85 -9.20 12.11 -3.69
N ARG A 86 -10.49 12.30 -3.43
CA ARG A 86 -11.55 11.76 -4.28
C ARG A 86 -11.58 12.46 -5.64
N GLN A 87 -11.47 13.77 -5.66
CA GLN A 87 -11.38 14.53 -6.91
C GLN A 87 -10.14 14.15 -7.70
N ALA A 88 -8.98 14.03 -7.05
CA ALA A 88 -7.75 13.61 -7.69
C ALA A 88 -7.87 12.20 -8.30
N ALA A 89 -8.47 11.26 -7.56
CA ALA A 89 -8.71 9.90 -8.06
C ALA A 89 -9.66 9.88 -9.26
N ILE A 90 -10.78 10.62 -9.21
CA ILE A 90 -11.72 10.71 -10.33
C ILE A 90 -11.03 11.30 -11.57
N MET A 91 -10.25 12.36 -11.41
CA MET A 91 -9.52 12.95 -12.53
C MET A 91 -8.52 11.97 -13.15
N ALA A 92 -7.79 11.21 -12.34
CA ALA A 92 -6.87 10.18 -12.81
C ALA A 92 -7.61 9.07 -13.57
N LEU A 93 -8.74 8.58 -13.04
CA LEU A 93 -9.55 7.57 -13.70
C LEU A 93 -10.12 8.07 -15.04
N LEU A 94 -10.61 9.30 -15.10
CA LEU A 94 -11.12 9.90 -16.34
C LEU A 94 -9.99 10.10 -17.37
N TYR A 95 -8.79 10.44 -16.92
CA TYR A 95 -7.64 10.54 -17.80
C TYR A 95 -7.29 9.17 -18.39
N ILE A 96 -7.17 8.14 -17.56
CA ILE A 96 -6.90 6.77 -17.98
C ILE A 96 -7.98 6.27 -18.96
N HIS A 97 -9.26 6.44 -18.61
CA HIS A 97 -10.40 6.03 -19.44
C HIS A 97 -10.34 6.60 -20.85
N LYS A 98 -9.85 7.84 -21.02
CA LYS A 98 -9.75 8.51 -22.33
C LYS A 98 -8.51 8.13 -23.15
N MET A 99 -7.60 7.33 -22.60
CA MET A 99 -6.41 6.92 -23.36
C MET A 99 -6.81 6.00 -24.52
N PRO A 100 -6.22 6.16 -25.70
CA PRO A 100 -6.58 5.39 -26.88
C PRO A 100 -6.49 3.86 -26.65
N GLU A 101 -5.45 3.41 -25.99
CA GLU A 101 -5.23 2.00 -25.66
C GLU A 101 -6.26 1.44 -24.66
N ILE A 102 -6.93 2.28 -23.88
CA ILE A 102 -8.03 1.89 -23.02
C ILE A 102 -9.33 1.87 -23.81
N GLN A 103 -9.59 2.89 -24.63
CA GLN A 103 -10.77 2.94 -25.51
C GLN A 103 -10.76 1.82 -26.55
N TYR A 104 -9.61 1.31 -26.93
CA TYR A 104 -9.45 0.16 -27.84
C TYR A 104 -10.26 -1.07 -27.38
N TRP A 105 -10.37 -1.29 -26.08
CA TRP A 105 -11.15 -2.38 -25.49
C TRP A 105 -12.67 -2.27 -25.69
N THR A 106 -13.19 -1.16 -26.17
CA THR A 106 -14.63 -1.03 -26.47
C THR A 106 -15.05 -1.89 -27.67
N GLU A 107 -14.13 -2.10 -28.62
CA GLU A 107 -14.36 -2.82 -29.88
C GLU A 107 -13.52 -4.09 -30.02
N HIS A 108 -12.60 -4.33 -29.08
CA HIS A 108 -11.63 -5.42 -29.16
C HIS A 108 -11.64 -6.26 -27.88
N THR A 109 -11.31 -7.55 -28.05
CA THR A 109 -11.15 -8.52 -26.97
C THR A 109 -9.68 -8.88 -26.69
N GLU A 110 -8.75 -8.22 -27.39
CA GLU A 110 -7.31 -8.29 -27.17
C GLU A 110 -6.76 -6.89 -26.90
N PRO A 111 -5.61 -6.75 -26.21
CA PRO A 111 -4.98 -5.46 -25.93
C PRO A 111 -4.43 -4.82 -27.22
N ASP A 112 -4.46 -3.50 -27.28
CA ASP A 112 -3.76 -2.76 -28.33
C ASP A 112 -2.24 -2.98 -28.20
N MET A 113 -1.65 -3.71 -29.12
CA MET A 113 -0.22 -4.02 -29.11
C MET A 113 0.66 -2.86 -29.58
N ASN A 114 0.08 -1.79 -30.16
CA ASN A 114 0.79 -0.55 -30.41
C ASN A 114 1.20 0.15 -29.09
N TYR A 115 0.45 -0.11 -28.01
CA TYR A 115 0.86 0.29 -26.68
C TYR A 115 1.78 -0.76 -26.06
N ARG A 116 3.08 -0.52 -26.18
CA ARG A 116 4.13 -1.49 -25.80
C ARG A 116 3.97 -2.12 -24.42
N HIS A 117 3.43 -1.37 -23.45
CA HIS A 117 3.24 -1.88 -22.08
C HIS A 117 2.20 -2.99 -21.97
N ASN A 118 1.32 -3.15 -22.98
CA ASN A 118 0.34 -4.24 -23.01
C ASN A 118 0.98 -5.64 -23.11
N THR A 119 2.27 -5.72 -23.45
CA THR A 119 3.04 -6.97 -23.34
C THR A 119 3.08 -7.51 -21.90
N TYR A 120 2.95 -6.65 -20.89
CA TYR A 120 2.85 -7.04 -19.49
C TYR A 120 1.39 -7.29 -19.09
N ALA A 121 0.77 -8.29 -19.67
CA ALA A 121 -0.67 -8.51 -19.62
C ALA A 121 -1.23 -8.53 -18.19
N CYS A 122 -0.68 -9.36 -17.30
CA CYS A 122 -1.16 -9.46 -15.92
C CYS A 122 -1.15 -8.10 -15.20
N LYS A 123 -0.12 -7.29 -15.41
CA LYS A 123 0.04 -5.98 -14.75
C LYS A 123 -0.84 -4.90 -15.38
N ILE A 124 -0.72 -4.72 -16.70
CA ILE A 124 -1.34 -3.58 -17.40
C ILE A 124 -2.82 -3.82 -17.65
N VAL A 125 -3.16 -5.00 -18.19
CA VAL A 125 -4.57 -5.35 -18.40
C VAL A 125 -5.32 -5.48 -17.06
N GLY A 126 -4.67 -6.04 -16.02
CA GLY A 126 -5.22 -6.07 -14.67
C GLY A 126 -5.45 -4.67 -14.08
N ALA A 127 -4.56 -3.71 -14.34
CA ALA A 127 -4.75 -2.32 -13.94
C ALA A 127 -5.93 -1.67 -14.71
N THR A 128 -6.08 -1.95 -16.01
CA THR A 128 -7.23 -1.50 -16.82
C THR A 128 -8.54 -2.01 -16.22
N ILE A 129 -8.65 -3.30 -15.94
CA ILE A 129 -9.85 -3.89 -15.30
C ILE A 129 -10.20 -3.15 -14.00
N ARG A 130 -9.21 -2.94 -13.16
CA ARG A 130 -9.40 -2.29 -11.85
C ARG A 130 -9.82 -0.82 -11.99
N SER A 131 -9.16 -0.06 -12.86
CA SER A 131 -9.48 1.36 -13.05
C SER A 131 -10.86 1.55 -13.65
N GLU A 132 -11.24 0.78 -14.65
CA GLU A 132 -12.54 0.86 -15.30
C GLU A 132 -13.68 0.38 -14.38
N ALA A 133 -13.49 -0.71 -13.64
CA ALA A 133 -14.47 -1.14 -12.64
C ALA A 133 -14.68 -0.09 -11.54
N LEU A 134 -13.62 0.61 -11.13
CA LEU A 134 -13.72 1.69 -10.16
C LEU A 134 -14.41 2.92 -10.75
N LEU A 135 -14.10 3.29 -11.99
CA LEU A 135 -14.77 4.38 -12.71
C LEU A 135 -16.28 4.12 -12.86
N ALA A 136 -16.64 2.90 -13.27
CA ALA A 136 -18.04 2.48 -13.39
C ALA A 136 -18.82 2.60 -12.07
N LYS A 137 -18.13 2.35 -10.94
CA LYS A 137 -18.71 2.48 -9.60
C LYS A 137 -18.85 3.93 -9.14
N LEU A 138 -17.89 4.78 -9.47
CA LEU A 138 -17.83 6.16 -8.96
C LEU A 138 -18.63 7.14 -9.81
N LEU A 139 -18.72 6.92 -11.12
CA LEU A 139 -19.35 7.84 -12.08
C LEU A 139 -20.41 7.14 -12.93
N PRO A 140 -21.70 7.27 -12.59
CA PRO A 140 -22.81 6.64 -13.33
C PRO A 140 -22.83 6.93 -14.83
N ALA A 141 -22.40 8.12 -15.25
CA ALA A 141 -22.34 8.50 -16.66
C ALA A 141 -21.38 7.67 -17.51
N TYR A 142 -20.38 7.03 -16.89
CA TYR A 142 -19.39 6.18 -17.57
C TYR A 142 -19.63 4.68 -17.33
N LYS A 143 -20.67 4.32 -16.57
CA LYS A 143 -20.88 2.97 -16.08
C LYS A 143 -20.90 1.92 -17.18
N GLU A 144 -21.65 2.16 -18.25
CA GLU A 144 -21.83 1.18 -19.33
C GLU A 144 -20.52 0.93 -20.06
N GLN A 145 -19.86 1.98 -20.54
CA GLN A 145 -18.63 1.87 -21.30
C GLN A 145 -17.48 1.32 -20.45
N ALA A 146 -17.28 1.84 -19.25
CA ALA A 146 -16.24 1.34 -18.34
C ALA A 146 -16.47 -0.12 -17.94
N THR A 147 -17.72 -0.54 -17.75
CA THR A 147 -18.04 -1.95 -17.50
C THR A 147 -17.73 -2.84 -18.71
N LEU A 148 -18.03 -2.37 -19.93
CA LEU A 148 -17.70 -3.10 -21.16
C LEU A 148 -16.17 -3.30 -21.28
N ILE A 149 -15.40 -2.22 -21.14
CA ILE A 149 -13.93 -2.27 -21.17
C ILE A 149 -13.39 -3.25 -20.11
N ALA A 150 -13.85 -3.13 -18.87
CA ALA A 150 -13.41 -4.02 -17.79
C ALA A 150 -13.74 -5.49 -18.07
N LYS A 151 -14.91 -5.79 -18.64
CA LYS A 151 -15.31 -7.16 -19.01
C LYS A 151 -14.47 -7.73 -20.14
N ASN A 152 -14.25 -6.98 -21.21
CA ASN A 152 -13.44 -7.43 -22.35
C ASN A 152 -11.99 -7.69 -21.91
N ALA A 153 -11.40 -6.79 -21.13
CA ALA A 153 -10.08 -6.97 -20.56
C ALA A 153 -9.98 -8.16 -19.59
N ALA A 154 -11.01 -8.39 -18.76
CA ALA A 154 -11.05 -9.54 -17.85
C ALA A 154 -11.19 -10.84 -18.61
N GLN A 155 -12.07 -10.89 -19.63
CA GLN A 155 -12.25 -12.07 -20.49
C GLN A 155 -10.95 -12.44 -21.17
N PHE A 156 -10.21 -11.47 -21.72
CA PHE A 156 -8.89 -11.70 -22.28
C PHE A 156 -7.94 -12.39 -21.30
N LEU A 157 -7.83 -11.91 -20.05
CA LEU A 157 -6.95 -12.55 -19.06
C LEU A 157 -7.41 -13.97 -18.72
N ILE A 158 -8.72 -14.21 -18.67
CA ILE A 158 -9.28 -15.56 -18.45
C ILE A 158 -8.90 -16.47 -19.59
N ASP A 159 -9.15 -16.06 -20.84
CA ASP A 159 -8.89 -16.86 -22.04
C ASP A 159 -7.41 -17.17 -22.26
N GLN A 160 -6.52 -16.26 -21.79
CA GLN A 160 -5.07 -16.44 -21.86
C GLN A 160 -4.50 -17.13 -20.63
N SER A 161 -5.31 -17.41 -19.61
CA SER A 161 -4.86 -18.11 -18.40
C SER A 161 -4.50 -19.57 -18.68
N ARG A 162 -3.57 -20.11 -17.91
CA ARG A 162 -3.13 -21.50 -18.07
C ARG A 162 -4.30 -22.46 -17.82
N PRO A 163 -4.46 -23.48 -18.69
CA PRO A 163 -5.57 -24.42 -18.54
C PRO A 163 -5.44 -25.29 -17.29
N GLU A 164 -6.56 -25.84 -16.89
CA GLU A 164 -6.62 -26.81 -15.79
C GLU A 164 -5.68 -27.99 -16.04
N GLY A 165 -5.08 -28.53 -14.99
CA GLY A 165 -4.15 -29.66 -15.07
C GLY A 165 -2.71 -29.29 -15.43
N THR A 166 -2.41 -28.02 -15.69
CA THR A 166 -1.05 -27.56 -15.94
C THR A 166 -0.44 -26.95 -14.66
N PRO A 167 0.91 -26.87 -14.53
CA PRO A 167 1.53 -26.08 -13.50
C PRO A 167 1.05 -24.64 -13.57
N LEU A 168 0.66 -24.04 -12.44
CA LEU A 168 0.07 -22.70 -12.36
C LEU A 168 -1.27 -22.59 -13.12
N ALA A 169 -2.10 -23.64 -13.09
CA ALA A 169 -3.45 -23.60 -13.64
C ALA A 169 -4.21 -22.33 -13.24
N PHE A 170 -4.96 -21.75 -14.17
CA PHE A 170 -5.72 -20.50 -14.02
C PHE A 170 -4.88 -19.24 -13.79
N PHE A 171 -3.55 -19.33 -13.87
CA PHE A 171 -2.69 -18.16 -13.73
C PHE A 171 -2.63 -17.38 -15.06
N PRO A 172 -2.92 -16.06 -15.04
CA PRO A 172 -2.87 -15.23 -16.24
C PRO A 172 -1.42 -15.02 -16.70
N PRO A 173 -1.19 -14.76 -18.00
CA PRO A 173 0.15 -14.58 -18.54
C PRO A 173 0.81 -13.31 -17.98
N THR A 174 2.08 -13.44 -17.59
CA THR A 174 2.90 -12.28 -17.24
C THR A 174 3.29 -11.49 -18.49
N TYR A 175 3.60 -12.20 -19.58
CA TYR A 175 3.91 -11.66 -20.90
C TYR A 175 2.91 -12.14 -21.94
N TYR A 176 2.57 -11.27 -22.86
CA TYR A 176 1.71 -11.56 -24.00
C TYR A 176 2.34 -10.99 -25.28
N LYS A 177 2.68 -11.89 -26.22
CA LYS A 177 3.39 -11.61 -27.47
C LYS A 177 4.71 -10.82 -27.27
N ASP A 178 5.81 -11.42 -27.60
CA ASP A 178 7.09 -10.72 -27.66
C ASP A 178 7.02 -9.71 -28.79
N LEU A 179 7.16 -8.43 -28.44
CA LEU A 179 7.48 -7.42 -29.42
C LEU A 179 8.97 -7.56 -29.76
N ILE A 180 9.26 -8.27 -30.83
CA ILE A 180 10.59 -8.29 -31.43
C ILE A 180 10.86 -6.95 -32.11
#